data_fef3bc9953923413584701637a152f22
#
_entry.id   fef3bc9953923413584701637a152f22
#
_cell.length_a   1.000
_cell.length_b   1.000
_cell.length_c   1.000
_cell.angle_alpha   90.00
_cell.angle_beta   90.00
_cell.angle_gamma   90.00
#
_symmetry.space_group_name_H-M   'P 1'
#
loop_
_entity.id
_entity.type
_entity.pdbx_description
1 polymer ?
#
loop_
_entity_poly.entity_id
_entity_poly.type
_entity_poly.pdbx_seq_one_letter_code
_entity_poly.pdbx_strand_id
1 'polypeptide(L)'
;MKKVLFFFMSLLNVATASADDTNYIINCAIGEEVEGKTVYLTNLDNTSIIDSAVVRNGRFHMEGKIEHPQVAVLSCKDFSLGKPNENVYVALDGREAQLTLKVGNYPEVSGSCANIALNSFKKTITPRDIASDEEYENARKTYEDSNASPEAKKQAADLLNKYLIEMRNRIIKFCVDNNNNIGGAMYFGKYNARLSSKQIDMILATASDEFKSYKAVEQVIKRREAEKKREKGNKYIDFEMADSLGVMHKLSDYVQANKVTILDCWASWCGPCRALMPELKRVYAEYHDKGLEIVGVSFDKDKNAWIKCTKQMDLPWVHLSDLKCWECEVGLVYGVNGIPFTLLIDRNGIIQGCNLHGKKLRTAIEEILAK
;
A
#
# COMPACT_ATOMS: atom_id res chain seq x y z
N MET A 1 12.33 -73.51 26.89
CA MET A 1 11.28 -72.51 26.58
C MET A 1 11.94 -71.18 26.34
N LYS A 2 12.19 -70.80 25.06
CA LYS A 2 12.79 -69.53 24.66
C LYS A 2 11.66 -68.60 24.26
N LYS A 3 11.46 -67.49 24.99
CA LYS A 3 10.53 -66.41 24.64
C LYS A 3 11.17 -65.56 23.53
N VAL A 4 10.57 -65.57 22.35
CA VAL A 4 10.91 -64.65 21.25
C VAL A 4 10.11 -63.38 21.47
N LEU A 5 10.84 -62.27 21.66
CA LEU A 5 10.29 -60.91 21.81
C LEU A 5 10.17 -60.32 20.40
N PHE A 6 8.96 -60.16 19.89
CA PHE A 6 8.70 -59.43 18.64
C PHE A 6 8.75 -57.91 18.91
N PHE A 7 9.76 -57.25 18.38
CA PHE A 7 9.81 -55.78 18.32
C PHE A 7 8.99 -55.34 17.15
N PHE A 8 7.83 -54.72 17.40
CA PHE A 8 7.08 -53.97 16.40
C PHE A 8 7.80 -52.65 16.17
N MET A 9 8.52 -52.57 15.07
CA MET A 9 9.06 -51.31 14.54
C MET A 9 7.93 -50.62 13.81
N SER A 10 7.26 -49.64 14.48
CA SER A 10 6.33 -48.73 13.80
C SER A 10 7.15 -47.83 12.87
N LEU A 11 7.10 -48.11 11.58
CA LEU A 11 7.48 -47.13 10.56
C LEU A 11 6.54 -45.93 10.66
N LEU A 12 7.02 -44.86 11.30
CA LEU A 12 6.45 -43.54 11.09
C LEU A 12 6.69 -43.17 9.61
N ASN A 13 5.68 -43.35 8.78
CA ASN A 13 5.61 -42.66 7.50
C ASN A 13 5.50 -41.16 7.81
N VAL A 14 6.63 -40.48 7.85
CA VAL A 14 6.66 -39.02 7.68
C VAL A 14 6.31 -38.81 6.21
N ALA A 15 5.03 -38.61 5.93
CA ALA A 15 4.60 -38.06 4.67
C ALA A 15 5.26 -36.67 4.60
N THR A 16 6.25 -36.53 3.73
CA THR A 16 6.72 -35.24 3.26
C THR A 16 5.52 -34.59 2.55
N ALA A 17 4.75 -33.78 3.25
CA ALA A 17 3.80 -32.89 2.61
C ALA A 17 4.62 -32.06 1.63
N SER A 18 4.27 -32.15 0.36
CA SER A 18 4.76 -31.22 -0.65
C SER A 18 4.39 -29.82 -0.16
N ALA A 19 5.30 -28.88 -0.25
CA ALA A 19 5.21 -27.53 0.34
C ALA A 19 4.07 -26.65 -0.24
N ASP A 20 3.17 -27.18 -1.05
CA ASP A 20 2.29 -26.41 -1.92
C ASP A 20 0.80 -26.46 -1.54
N ASP A 21 0.33 -27.41 -0.73
CA ASP A 21 -1.09 -27.52 -0.38
C ASP A 21 -1.37 -27.04 1.06
N THR A 22 -2.13 -25.96 1.22
CA THR A 22 -2.60 -25.49 2.52
C THR A 22 -4.05 -25.95 2.74
N ASN A 23 -4.29 -26.73 3.78
CA ASN A 23 -5.63 -27.10 4.19
C ASN A 23 -6.32 -25.93 4.90
N TYR A 24 -7.66 -25.86 4.83
CA TYR A 24 -8.45 -24.99 5.69
C TYR A 24 -9.66 -25.73 6.24
N ILE A 25 -10.06 -25.35 7.45
CA ILE A 25 -11.29 -25.78 8.11
C ILE A 25 -11.93 -24.54 8.71
N ILE A 26 -13.20 -24.32 8.39
CA ILE A 26 -13.99 -23.20 8.90
C ILE A 26 -15.25 -23.78 9.57
N ASN A 27 -15.37 -23.61 10.88
CA ASN A 27 -16.58 -23.90 11.62
C ASN A 27 -17.23 -22.59 12.06
N CYS A 28 -18.48 -22.38 11.71
CA CYS A 28 -19.18 -21.15 12.04
C CYS A 28 -20.54 -21.42 12.66
N ALA A 29 -20.78 -20.79 13.82
CA ALA A 29 -22.11 -20.60 14.37
C ALA A 29 -22.64 -19.23 13.92
N ILE A 30 -23.88 -19.21 13.43
CA ILE A 30 -24.55 -17.99 12.96
C ILE A 30 -26.03 -18.07 13.36
N GLY A 31 -26.74 -16.96 13.49
CA GLY A 31 -28.12 -16.94 13.91
C GLY A 31 -29.06 -17.71 12.96
N GLU A 32 -30.22 -18.07 13.47
CA GLU A 32 -31.27 -18.80 12.70
C GLU A 32 -31.87 -17.94 11.58
N GLU A 33 -31.68 -16.61 11.63
CA GLU A 33 -32.16 -15.66 10.62
C GLU A 33 -31.57 -15.89 9.23
N VAL A 34 -30.50 -16.67 9.13
CA VAL A 34 -29.85 -17.06 7.87
C VAL A 34 -30.03 -18.56 7.54
N GLU A 35 -30.95 -19.25 8.21
CA GLU A 35 -31.23 -20.67 7.95
C GLU A 35 -31.59 -20.92 6.48
N GLY A 36 -31.00 -21.95 5.90
CA GLY A 36 -31.17 -22.32 4.48
C GLY A 36 -30.46 -21.39 3.47
N LYS A 37 -29.83 -20.30 3.90
CA LYS A 37 -29.07 -19.42 3.02
C LYS A 37 -27.69 -20.02 2.69
N THR A 38 -27.18 -19.67 1.51
CA THR A 38 -25.81 -20.06 1.10
C THR A 38 -24.81 -18.99 1.50
N VAL A 39 -23.80 -19.39 2.24
CA VAL A 39 -22.61 -18.57 2.53
C VAL A 39 -21.52 -18.95 1.54
N TYR A 40 -20.86 -17.94 0.99
CA TYR A 40 -19.78 -18.07 0.03
C TYR A 40 -18.46 -17.64 0.66
N LEU A 41 -17.41 -18.41 0.41
CA LEU A 41 -16.02 -18.04 0.67
C LEU A 41 -15.41 -17.59 -0.64
N THR A 42 -14.95 -16.34 -0.71
CA THR A 42 -14.40 -15.74 -1.93
C THR A 42 -13.01 -15.20 -1.67
N ASN A 43 -12.24 -14.98 -2.73
CA ASN A 43 -10.99 -14.21 -2.64
C ASN A 43 -11.25 -12.76 -2.20
N LEU A 44 -10.19 -12.01 -1.84
CA LEU A 44 -10.32 -10.66 -1.27
C LEU A 44 -11.03 -9.64 -2.17
N ASP A 45 -10.94 -9.79 -3.47
CA ASP A 45 -11.58 -8.91 -4.46
C ASP A 45 -12.97 -9.40 -4.92
N ASN A 46 -13.48 -10.46 -4.29
CA ASN A 46 -14.79 -11.10 -4.58
C ASN A 46 -14.97 -11.52 -6.06
N THR A 47 -13.88 -11.79 -6.77
CA THR A 47 -13.94 -12.19 -8.18
C THR A 47 -14.06 -13.70 -8.38
N SER A 48 -13.65 -14.50 -7.38
CA SER A 48 -13.65 -15.96 -7.45
C SER A 48 -14.22 -16.59 -6.18
N ILE A 49 -15.12 -17.54 -6.35
CA ILE A 49 -15.62 -18.37 -5.25
C ILE A 49 -14.61 -19.48 -4.98
N ILE A 50 -14.17 -19.58 -3.74
CA ILE A 50 -13.27 -20.65 -3.26
C ILE A 50 -14.13 -21.84 -2.79
N ASP A 51 -15.21 -21.55 -2.02
CA ASP A 51 -16.08 -22.56 -1.46
C ASP A 51 -17.46 -21.98 -1.13
N SER A 52 -18.43 -22.85 -0.80
CA SER A 52 -19.74 -22.42 -0.34
C SER A 52 -20.40 -23.49 0.55
N ALA A 53 -21.20 -23.05 1.51
CA ALA A 53 -21.97 -23.93 2.37
C ALA A 53 -23.36 -23.38 2.64
N VAL A 54 -24.31 -24.27 2.85
CA VAL A 54 -25.70 -23.91 3.26
C VAL A 54 -25.76 -23.93 4.79
N VAL A 55 -26.33 -22.88 5.38
CA VAL A 55 -26.56 -22.81 6.82
C VAL A 55 -27.65 -23.82 7.22
N ARG A 56 -27.36 -24.63 8.23
CA ARG A 56 -28.23 -25.64 8.80
C ARG A 56 -28.14 -25.61 10.32
N ASN A 57 -29.29 -25.53 10.98
CA ASN A 57 -29.37 -25.39 12.44
C ASN A 57 -28.48 -24.25 12.98
N GLY A 58 -28.52 -23.11 12.31
CA GLY A 58 -27.70 -21.94 12.66
C GLY A 58 -26.19 -22.13 12.56
N ARG A 59 -25.71 -23.07 11.73
CA ARG A 59 -24.27 -23.37 11.56
C ARG A 59 -23.91 -23.66 10.11
N PHE A 60 -22.63 -23.48 9.76
CA PHE A 60 -22.07 -24.04 8.53
C PHE A 60 -20.64 -24.51 8.76
N HIS A 61 -20.18 -25.36 7.88
CA HIS A 61 -18.83 -25.92 7.84
C HIS A 61 -18.29 -25.85 6.41
N MET A 62 -17.03 -25.50 6.26
CA MET A 62 -16.27 -25.52 5.00
C MET A 62 -14.91 -26.12 5.27
N GLU A 63 -14.43 -26.98 4.36
CA GLU A 63 -13.08 -27.54 4.40
C GLU A 63 -12.55 -27.75 2.99
N GLY A 64 -11.25 -27.54 2.79
CA GLY A 64 -10.65 -27.69 1.47
C GLY A 64 -9.17 -27.45 1.46
N LYS A 65 -8.64 -27.29 0.25
CA LYS A 65 -7.22 -27.03 -0.01
C LYS A 65 -7.05 -25.81 -0.87
N ILE A 66 -5.97 -25.09 -0.63
CA ILE A 66 -5.50 -23.94 -1.44
C ILE A 66 -4.00 -24.09 -1.69
N GLU A 67 -3.53 -23.53 -2.79
CA GLU A 67 -2.10 -23.60 -3.18
C GLU A 67 -1.19 -22.87 -2.17
N HIS A 68 -1.63 -21.72 -1.66
CA HIS A 68 -0.84 -20.89 -0.73
C HIS A 68 -1.72 -20.26 0.35
N PRO A 69 -1.18 -20.01 1.55
CA PRO A 69 -1.89 -19.27 2.59
C PRO A 69 -2.42 -17.93 2.07
N GLN A 70 -3.71 -17.66 2.29
CA GLN A 70 -4.37 -16.45 1.82
C GLN A 70 -5.47 -15.99 2.76
N VAL A 71 -5.88 -14.74 2.62
CA VAL A 71 -7.07 -14.19 3.28
C VAL A 71 -8.24 -14.25 2.32
N ALA A 72 -9.37 -14.75 2.79
CA ALA A 72 -10.63 -14.84 2.07
C ALA A 72 -11.73 -14.03 2.76
N VAL A 73 -12.86 -13.86 2.08
CA VAL A 73 -14.04 -13.14 2.56
C VAL A 73 -15.22 -14.09 2.64
N LEU A 74 -15.91 -14.10 3.78
CA LEU A 74 -17.22 -14.73 3.92
C LEU A 74 -18.32 -13.73 3.54
N SER A 75 -19.24 -14.13 2.68
CA SER A 75 -20.37 -13.31 2.24
C SER A 75 -21.64 -14.14 2.07
N CYS A 76 -22.79 -13.47 2.14
CA CYS A 76 -24.08 -14.02 1.76
C CYS A 76 -24.78 -12.99 0.87
N LYS A 77 -25.40 -13.41 -0.23
CA LYS A 77 -25.96 -12.48 -1.23
C LYS A 77 -27.02 -11.55 -0.67
N ASP A 78 -27.87 -12.09 0.20
CA ASP A 78 -29.07 -11.40 0.68
C ASP A 78 -28.92 -10.89 2.10
N PHE A 79 -27.74 -11.00 2.70
CA PHE A 79 -27.59 -10.79 4.13
C PHE A 79 -26.17 -10.35 4.52
N SER A 80 -26.05 -9.42 5.47
CA SER A 80 -24.78 -9.05 6.05
C SER A 80 -24.41 -10.03 7.17
N LEU A 81 -23.35 -10.80 7.00
CA LEU A 81 -22.91 -11.82 7.98
C LEU A 81 -22.36 -11.24 9.29
N GLY A 82 -22.11 -9.95 9.32
CA GLY A 82 -21.58 -9.24 10.48
C GLY A 82 -22.11 -7.82 10.57
N LYS A 83 -21.28 -6.87 11.04
CA LYS A 83 -21.62 -5.46 11.06
C LYS A 83 -21.87 -4.97 9.63
N PRO A 84 -22.93 -4.20 9.35
CA PRO A 84 -23.21 -3.67 8.01
C PRO A 84 -21.99 -2.93 7.42
N ASN A 85 -21.74 -3.15 6.11
CA ASN A 85 -20.60 -2.58 5.37
C ASN A 85 -19.21 -3.03 5.86
N GLU A 86 -19.12 -4.09 6.65
CA GLU A 86 -17.86 -4.68 7.08
C GLU A 86 -17.73 -6.11 6.54
N ASN A 87 -16.57 -6.41 5.93
CA ASN A 87 -16.27 -7.76 5.49
C ASN A 87 -15.93 -8.68 6.68
N VAL A 88 -16.38 -9.91 6.62
CA VAL A 88 -15.92 -10.98 7.51
C VAL A 88 -14.76 -11.70 6.83
N TYR A 89 -13.57 -11.44 7.34
CA TYR A 89 -12.33 -12.03 6.80
C TYR A 89 -12.03 -13.37 7.46
N VAL A 90 -11.48 -14.30 6.69
CA VAL A 90 -10.97 -15.59 7.17
C VAL A 90 -9.58 -15.82 6.60
N ALA A 91 -8.62 -16.14 7.48
CA ALA A 91 -7.30 -16.61 7.08
C ALA A 91 -7.37 -18.11 6.78
N LEU A 92 -6.96 -18.47 5.59
CA LEU A 92 -6.75 -19.84 5.16
C LEU A 92 -5.24 -20.11 5.31
N ASP A 93 -4.82 -20.52 6.52
CA ASP A 93 -3.41 -20.59 6.93
C ASP A 93 -2.99 -21.97 7.45
N GLY A 94 -3.75 -23.02 7.08
CA GLY A 94 -3.50 -24.39 7.54
C GLY A 94 -4.05 -24.70 8.93
N ARG A 95 -4.75 -23.75 9.55
CA ARG A 95 -5.31 -23.90 10.90
C ARG A 95 -6.83 -23.76 10.87
N GLU A 96 -7.49 -24.45 11.79
CA GLU A 96 -8.93 -24.39 11.94
C GLU A 96 -9.37 -22.99 12.42
N ALA A 97 -10.40 -22.42 11.77
CA ALA A 97 -11.06 -21.19 12.16
C ALA A 97 -12.42 -21.50 12.80
N GLN A 98 -12.64 -21.01 14.02
CA GLN A 98 -13.91 -21.07 14.73
C GLN A 98 -14.51 -19.67 14.79
N LEU A 99 -15.67 -19.48 14.17
CA LEU A 99 -16.35 -18.17 14.10
C LEU A 99 -17.73 -18.25 14.77
N THR A 100 -18.07 -17.18 15.47
CA THR A 100 -19.45 -16.89 15.88
C THR A 100 -19.87 -15.56 15.26
N LEU A 101 -20.84 -15.61 14.37
CA LEU A 101 -21.36 -14.44 13.67
C LEU A 101 -22.73 -14.06 14.25
N LYS A 102 -22.93 -12.77 14.45
CA LYS A 102 -24.22 -12.18 14.79
C LYS A 102 -24.44 -10.96 13.92
N VAL A 103 -25.60 -10.89 13.29
CA VAL A 103 -25.97 -9.72 12.46
C VAL A 103 -25.82 -8.42 13.24
N GLY A 104 -25.24 -7.42 12.59
CA GLY A 104 -25.00 -6.11 13.19
C GLY A 104 -23.81 -6.03 14.17
N ASN A 105 -23.10 -7.12 14.41
CA ASN A 105 -21.97 -7.19 15.35
C ASN A 105 -20.65 -7.54 14.65
N TYR A 106 -19.54 -7.23 15.31
CA TYR A 106 -18.25 -7.78 14.90
C TYR A 106 -18.19 -9.28 15.16
N PRO A 107 -17.55 -10.05 14.28
CA PRO A 107 -17.39 -11.49 14.48
C PRO A 107 -16.59 -11.79 15.76
N GLU A 108 -16.97 -12.85 16.46
CA GLU A 108 -16.15 -13.48 17.49
C GLU A 108 -15.38 -14.61 16.84
N VAL A 109 -14.07 -14.60 17.00
CA VAL A 109 -13.17 -15.53 16.31
C VAL A 109 -12.18 -16.13 17.27
N SER A 110 -12.00 -17.44 17.16
CA SER A 110 -10.92 -18.20 17.80
C SER A 110 -10.24 -19.10 16.76
N GLY A 111 -9.15 -19.75 17.15
CA GLY A 111 -8.32 -20.56 16.26
C GLY A 111 -7.00 -19.89 15.97
N SER A 112 -6.67 -19.59 14.72
CA SER A 112 -5.37 -19.02 14.40
C SER A 112 -5.22 -17.55 14.82
N CYS A 113 -3.99 -17.14 15.13
CA CYS A 113 -3.66 -15.74 15.41
C CYS A 113 -4.06 -14.83 14.23
N ALA A 114 -3.91 -15.33 13.01
CA ALA A 114 -4.30 -14.58 11.79
C ALA A 114 -5.80 -14.29 11.76
N ASN A 115 -6.63 -15.28 12.07
CA ASN A 115 -8.09 -15.13 12.11
C ASN A 115 -8.54 -14.16 13.20
N ILE A 116 -7.92 -14.25 14.40
CA ILE A 116 -8.18 -13.31 15.49
C ILE A 116 -7.78 -11.89 15.08
N ALA A 117 -6.60 -11.71 14.48
CA ALA A 117 -6.10 -10.42 14.02
C ALA A 117 -7.04 -9.80 12.97
N LEU A 118 -7.45 -10.55 11.95
CA LEU A 118 -8.32 -10.07 10.88
C LEU A 118 -9.62 -9.46 11.40
N ASN A 119 -10.26 -10.14 12.33
CA ASN A 119 -11.62 -9.79 12.78
C ASN A 119 -11.63 -8.89 14.03
N SER A 120 -10.49 -8.72 14.71
CA SER A 120 -10.33 -7.74 15.80
C SER A 120 -9.82 -6.37 15.36
N PHE A 121 -9.28 -6.24 14.15
CA PHE A 121 -8.60 -5.05 13.66
C PHE A 121 -9.39 -3.76 13.89
N LYS A 122 -10.65 -3.70 13.44
CA LYS A 122 -11.48 -2.49 13.58
C LYS A 122 -11.73 -2.11 15.03
N LYS A 123 -11.92 -3.10 15.91
CA LYS A 123 -12.07 -2.85 17.36
C LYS A 123 -10.79 -2.28 17.96
N THR A 124 -9.64 -2.72 17.45
CA THR A 124 -8.32 -2.37 17.98
C THR A 124 -7.87 -0.98 17.55
N ILE A 125 -8.11 -0.59 16.28
CA ILE A 125 -7.53 0.64 15.72
C ILE A 125 -8.43 1.87 15.80
N THR A 126 -9.73 1.69 16.06
CA THR A 126 -10.67 2.82 16.13
C THR A 126 -10.54 3.52 17.49
N PRO A 127 -10.06 4.77 17.55
CA PRO A 127 -9.81 5.47 18.81
C PRO A 127 -11.10 6.09 19.39
N ARG A 128 -12.03 5.24 19.86
CA ARG A 128 -13.32 5.64 20.43
C ARG A 128 -13.22 6.38 21.76
N ASP A 129 -12.07 6.33 22.40
CA ASP A 129 -11.71 7.14 23.57
C ASP A 129 -11.42 8.61 23.22
N ILE A 130 -11.22 8.93 21.94
CA ILE A 130 -11.01 10.30 21.44
C ILE A 130 -12.29 10.88 20.86
N ALA A 131 -13.01 10.09 20.06
CA ALA A 131 -14.30 10.45 19.50
C ALA A 131 -15.10 9.19 19.17
N SER A 132 -16.40 9.19 19.40
CA SER A 132 -17.30 8.17 18.88
C SER A 132 -17.34 8.21 17.34
N ASP A 133 -17.81 7.12 16.70
CA ASP A 133 -17.98 7.08 15.25
C ASP A 133 -18.88 8.26 14.77
N GLU A 134 -19.90 8.63 15.55
CA GLU A 134 -20.80 9.74 15.25
C GLU A 134 -20.11 11.11 15.39
N GLU A 135 -19.36 11.33 16.46
CA GLU A 135 -18.61 12.58 16.67
C GLU A 135 -17.56 12.80 15.58
N TYR A 136 -16.86 11.72 15.17
CA TYR A 136 -15.92 11.78 14.07
C TYR A 136 -16.61 12.18 12.75
N GLU A 137 -17.73 11.54 12.40
CA GLU A 137 -18.49 11.86 11.18
C GLU A 137 -19.08 13.27 11.20
N ASN A 138 -19.54 13.75 12.35
CA ASN A 138 -20.03 15.12 12.51
C ASN A 138 -18.90 16.14 12.36
N ALA A 139 -17.73 15.88 12.92
CA ALA A 139 -16.54 16.73 12.73
C ALA A 139 -16.12 16.76 11.25
N ARG A 140 -16.16 15.62 10.54
CA ARG A 140 -15.85 15.56 9.11
C ARG A 140 -16.83 16.43 8.30
N LYS A 141 -18.13 16.29 8.53
CA LYS A 141 -19.17 17.10 7.87
C LYS A 141 -18.97 18.59 8.14
N THR A 142 -18.70 18.98 9.39
CA THR A 142 -18.45 20.39 9.77
C THR A 142 -17.20 20.95 9.07
N TYR A 143 -16.14 20.16 8.97
CA TYR A 143 -14.91 20.58 8.28
C TYR A 143 -15.11 20.78 6.77
N GLU A 144 -15.91 19.92 6.13
CA GLU A 144 -16.24 19.97 4.71
C GLU A 144 -17.32 21.02 4.36
N ASP A 145 -18.12 21.48 5.32
CA ASP A 145 -19.19 22.45 5.09
C ASP A 145 -18.60 23.83 4.75
N SER A 146 -18.88 24.34 3.54
CA SER A 146 -18.46 25.68 3.10
C SER A 146 -19.01 26.80 3.98
N ASN A 147 -20.16 26.60 4.61
CA ASN A 147 -20.89 27.60 5.40
C ASN A 147 -20.54 27.59 6.91
N ALA A 148 -19.77 26.59 7.36
CA ALA A 148 -19.35 26.52 8.75
C ALA A 148 -18.38 27.66 9.12
N SER A 149 -18.50 28.18 10.35
CA SER A 149 -17.63 29.25 10.83
C SER A 149 -16.15 28.80 10.88
N PRO A 150 -15.20 29.75 10.77
CA PRO A 150 -13.76 29.41 10.89
C PRO A 150 -13.42 28.70 12.21
N GLU A 151 -14.06 29.11 13.31
CA GLU A 151 -13.88 28.51 14.64
C GLU A 151 -14.38 27.07 14.67
N ALA A 152 -15.59 26.82 14.12
CA ALA A 152 -16.15 25.47 14.04
C ALA A 152 -15.28 24.54 13.18
N LYS A 153 -14.79 25.03 12.03
CA LYS A 153 -13.85 24.29 11.16
C LYS A 153 -12.55 23.98 11.87
N LYS A 154 -12.01 24.93 12.65
CA LYS A 154 -10.78 24.72 13.42
C LYS A 154 -10.97 23.64 14.47
N GLN A 155 -12.04 23.69 15.26
CA GLN A 155 -12.34 22.67 16.27
C GLN A 155 -12.53 21.29 15.64
N ALA A 156 -13.26 21.22 14.52
CA ALA A 156 -13.42 19.98 13.77
C ALA A 156 -12.07 19.44 13.25
N ALA A 157 -11.21 20.30 12.68
CA ALA A 157 -9.88 19.92 12.21
C ALA A 157 -8.99 19.41 13.35
N ASP A 158 -9.01 20.04 14.51
CA ASP A 158 -8.22 19.64 15.69
C ASP A 158 -8.65 18.24 16.17
N LEU A 159 -9.97 17.98 16.26
CA LEU A 159 -10.49 16.66 16.63
C LEU A 159 -10.12 15.60 15.59
N LEU A 160 -10.32 15.88 14.29
CA LEU A 160 -9.97 14.96 13.21
C LEU A 160 -8.47 14.63 13.20
N ASN A 161 -7.61 15.64 13.39
CA ASN A 161 -6.16 15.43 13.43
C ASN A 161 -5.75 14.55 14.61
N LYS A 162 -6.29 14.80 15.81
CA LYS A 162 -6.04 13.98 17.00
C LYS A 162 -6.47 12.52 16.77
N TYR A 163 -7.66 12.32 16.22
CA TYR A 163 -8.19 11.00 15.89
C TYR A 163 -7.31 10.27 14.87
N LEU A 164 -6.91 10.95 13.79
CA LEU A 164 -6.08 10.36 12.73
C LEU A 164 -4.67 9.99 13.21
N ILE A 165 -4.07 10.83 14.08
CA ILE A 165 -2.76 10.53 14.68
C ILE A 165 -2.86 9.26 15.53
N GLU A 166 -3.85 9.18 16.42
CA GLU A 166 -4.02 8.03 17.29
C GLU A 166 -4.38 6.76 16.49
N MET A 167 -5.27 6.87 15.51
CA MET A 167 -5.56 5.74 14.61
C MET A 167 -4.30 5.22 13.92
N ARG A 168 -3.42 6.11 13.46
CA ARG A 168 -2.13 5.72 12.87
C ARG A 168 -1.24 4.98 13.86
N ASN A 169 -1.13 5.49 15.09
CA ASN A 169 -0.34 4.84 16.15
C ASN A 169 -0.85 3.42 16.45
N ARG A 170 -2.17 3.25 16.50
CA ARG A 170 -2.80 1.94 16.71
C ARG A 170 -2.61 1.00 15.52
N ILE A 171 -2.64 1.51 14.28
CA ILE A 171 -2.29 0.72 13.09
C ILE A 171 -0.85 0.22 13.20
N ILE A 172 0.09 1.08 13.57
CA ILE A 172 1.50 0.69 13.74
C ILE A 172 1.62 -0.40 14.80
N LYS A 173 1.04 -0.17 15.98
CA LYS A 173 1.06 -1.14 17.07
C LYS A 173 0.44 -2.47 16.63
N PHE A 174 -0.72 -2.44 15.98
CA PHE A 174 -1.38 -3.64 15.46
C PHE A 174 -0.49 -4.41 14.47
N CYS A 175 0.15 -3.71 13.52
CA CYS A 175 1.05 -4.34 12.56
C CYS A 175 2.30 -4.94 13.23
N VAL A 176 2.84 -4.31 14.28
CA VAL A 176 3.96 -4.85 15.06
C VAL A 176 3.53 -6.09 15.85
N ASP A 177 2.40 -6.04 16.53
CA ASP A 177 1.88 -7.14 17.34
C ASP A 177 1.49 -8.38 16.49
N ASN A 178 1.23 -8.18 15.18
CA ASN A 178 0.77 -9.21 14.25
C ASN A 178 1.71 -9.38 13.04
N ASN A 179 2.99 -9.04 13.17
CA ASN A 179 3.96 -9.14 12.07
C ASN A 179 4.49 -10.57 11.83
N ASN A 180 3.82 -11.57 12.39
CA ASN A 180 4.14 -12.98 12.29
C ASN A 180 3.02 -13.84 11.67
N ASN A 181 2.02 -13.21 11.04
CA ASN A 181 0.88 -13.90 10.45
C ASN A 181 0.29 -13.15 9.26
N ILE A 182 -0.46 -13.85 8.38
CA ILE A 182 -1.07 -13.27 7.18
C ILE A 182 -2.19 -12.26 7.47
N GLY A 183 -2.82 -12.30 8.64
CA GLY A 183 -3.84 -11.32 9.05
C GLY A 183 -3.23 -9.94 9.26
N GLY A 184 -2.10 -9.87 9.97
CA GLY A 184 -1.32 -8.65 10.10
C GLY A 184 -0.74 -8.18 8.76
N ALA A 185 -0.25 -9.12 7.93
CA ALA A 185 0.29 -8.84 6.61
C ALA A 185 -0.75 -8.18 5.67
N MET A 186 -1.98 -8.68 5.67
CA MET A 186 -3.08 -8.10 4.89
C MET A 186 -3.35 -6.64 5.28
N TYR A 187 -3.46 -6.36 6.58
CA TYR A 187 -3.70 -4.99 7.02
C TYR A 187 -2.49 -4.07 6.85
N PHE A 188 -1.28 -4.57 7.02
CA PHE A 188 -0.07 -3.82 6.68
C PHE A 188 -0.07 -3.45 5.19
N GLY A 189 -0.34 -4.41 4.29
CA GLY A 189 -0.48 -4.17 2.85
C GLY A 189 -1.52 -3.10 2.54
N LYS A 190 -2.68 -3.11 3.23
CA LYS A 190 -3.78 -2.16 3.03
C LYS A 190 -3.46 -0.74 3.53
N TYR A 191 -2.71 -0.62 4.63
CA TYR A 191 -2.52 0.68 5.32
C TYR A 191 -1.10 1.25 5.21
N ASN A 192 -0.16 0.56 4.54
CA ASN A 192 1.23 1.00 4.44
C ASN A 192 1.42 2.43 3.89
N ALA A 193 0.53 2.89 2.98
CA ALA A 193 0.58 4.25 2.45
C ALA A 193 0.37 5.35 3.52
N ARG A 194 -0.16 5.01 4.70
CA ARG A 194 -0.34 5.92 5.84
C ARG A 194 0.87 5.94 6.78
N LEU A 195 1.87 5.09 6.53
CA LEU A 195 3.07 4.93 7.34
C LEU A 195 4.25 5.64 6.68
N SER A 196 5.13 6.22 7.49
CA SER A 196 6.41 6.72 6.99
C SER A 196 7.34 5.56 6.66
N SER A 197 8.32 5.82 5.80
CA SER A 197 9.37 4.85 5.44
C SER A 197 10.04 4.24 6.67
N LYS A 198 10.36 5.06 7.69
CA LYS A 198 10.94 4.60 8.96
C LYS A 198 10.03 3.63 9.72
N GLN A 199 8.71 3.88 9.72
CA GLN A 199 7.73 2.99 10.37
C GLN A 199 7.57 1.67 9.64
N ILE A 200 7.57 1.72 8.30
CA ILE A 200 7.56 0.52 7.45
C ILE A 200 8.81 -0.33 7.73
N ASP A 201 10.00 0.27 7.70
CA ASP A 201 11.26 -0.43 7.95
C ASP A 201 11.30 -1.06 9.37
N MET A 202 10.76 -0.36 10.38
CA MET A 202 10.66 -0.87 11.75
C MET A 202 9.76 -2.11 11.83
N ILE A 203 8.60 -2.12 11.17
CA ILE A 203 7.69 -3.27 11.15
C ILE A 203 8.35 -4.45 10.42
N LEU A 204 8.95 -4.21 9.25
CA LEU A 204 9.58 -5.25 8.45
C LEU A 204 10.85 -5.84 9.09
N ALA A 205 11.56 -5.09 9.93
CA ALA A 205 12.77 -5.55 10.60
C ALA A 205 12.55 -6.77 11.52
N THR A 206 11.36 -6.87 12.11
CA THR A 206 10.99 -7.96 13.05
C THR A 206 9.93 -8.90 12.47
N ALA A 207 9.49 -8.68 11.22
CA ALA A 207 8.45 -9.47 10.59
C ALA A 207 8.95 -10.88 10.22
N SER A 208 8.06 -11.88 10.39
CA SER A 208 8.32 -13.27 10.00
C SER A 208 8.37 -13.44 8.47
N ASP A 209 8.88 -14.57 8.00
CA ASP A 209 8.87 -14.91 6.59
C ASP A 209 7.44 -15.10 6.06
N GLU A 210 6.53 -15.68 6.86
CA GLU A 210 5.10 -15.78 6.55
C GLU A 210 4.48 -14.41 6.27
N PHE A 211 4.76 -13.41 7.11
CA PHE A 211 4.30 -12.04 6.90
C PHE A 211 4.90 -11.42 5.65
N LYS A 212 6.21 -11.60 5.41
CA LYS A 212 6.94 -11.02 4.28
C LYS A 212 6.55 -11.63 2.94
N SER A 213 6.19 -12.91 2.91
CA SER A 213 5.76 -13.63 1.70
C SER A 213 4.34 -13.27 1.23
N TYR A 214 3.58 -12.52 2.05
CA TYR A 214 2.27 -12.07 1.61
C TYR A 214 2.40 -11.06 0.46
N LYS A 215 1.75 -11.33 -0.67
CA LYS A 215 1.94 -10.59 -1.95
C LYS A 215 1.96 -9.06 -1.81
N ALA A 216 1.04 -8.50 -1.00
CA ALA A 216 1.01 -7.05 -0.80
C ALA A 216 2.21 -6.55 0.01
N VAL A 217 2.76 -7.35 0.92
CA VAL A 217 3.96 -7.03 1.69
C VAL A 217 5.20 -7.11 0.82
N GLU A 218 5.33 -8.14 -0.03
CA GLU A 218 6.42 -8.23 -1.01
C GLU A 218 6.49 -6.99 -1.91
N GLN A 219 5.34 -6.49 -2.35
CA GLN A 219 5.28 -5.25 -3.14
C GLN A 219 5.78 -4.03 -2.35
N VAL A 220 5.44 -3.95 -1.06
CA VAL A 220 5.96 -2.90 -0.16
C VAL A 220 7.47 -3.02 0.01
N ILE A 221 7.99 -4.23 0.21
CA ILE A 221 9.44 -4.49 0.35
C ILE A 221 10.17 -4.05 -0.92
N LYS A 222 9.75 -4.50 -2.11
CA LYS A 222 10.34 -4.13 -3.40
C LYS A 222 10.35 -2.60 -3.60
N ARG A 223 9.23 -1.95 -3.26
CA ARG A 223 9.15 -0.49 -3.32
C ARG A 223 10.13 0.17 -2.35
N ARG A 224 10.22 -0.29 -1.10
CA ARG A 224 11.18 0.26 -0.12
C ARG A 224 12.63 0.10 -0.54
N GLU A 225 12.99 -1.03 -1.14
CA GLU A 225 14.32 -1.24 -1.73
C GLU A 225 14.60 -0.25 -2.87
N ALA A 226 13.63 0.00 -3.73
CA ALA A 226 13.74 1.00 -4.78
C ALA A 226 13.84 2.43 -4.20
N GLU A 227 13.04 2.76 -3.17
CA GLU A 227 13.10 4.06 -2.49
C GLU A 227 14.48 4.34 -1.85
N LYS A 228 15.14 3.32 -1.30
CA LYS A 228 16.51 3.46 -0.76
C LYS A 228 17.51 3.89 -1.81
N LYS A 229 17.33 3.50 -3.07
CA LYS A 229 18.21 3.89 -4.18
C LYS A 229 18.17 5.39 -4.48
N ARG A 230 17.07 6.08 -4.15
CA ARG A 230 16.90 7.53 -4.36
C ARG A 230 17.28 8.39 -3.16
N GLU A 231 17.84 7.81 -2.11
CA GLU A 231 18.28 8.57 -0.93
C GLU A 231 19.48 9.48 -1.25
N LYS A 232 19.54 10.62 -0.55
CA LYS A 232 20.65 11.58 -0.69
C LYS A 232 21.98 10.89 -0.45
N GLY A 233 22.94 11.13 -1.35
CA GLY A 233 24.28 10.56 -1.33
C GLY A 233 24.46 9.35 -2.24
N ASN A 234 23.37 8.72 -2.70
CA ASN A 234 23.45 7.62 -3.66
C ASN A 234 23.69 8.18 -5.08
N LYS A 235 24.29 7.35 -5.92
CA LYS A 235 24.39 7.63 -7.35
C LYS A 235 23.03 7.41 -8.02
N TYR A 236 22.67 8.31 -8.96
CA TYR A 236 21.46 8.13 -9.76
C TYR A 236 21.54 6.84 -10.60
N ILE A 237 20.39 6.33 -10.99
CA ILE A 237 20.30 5.19 -11.91
C ILE A 237 19.93 5.75 -13.28
N ASP A 238 20.75 5.45 -14.28
CA ASP A 238 20.52 5.87 -15.65
C ASP A 238 19.34 5.10 -16.28
N PHE A 239 18.67 5.72 -17.22
CA PHE A 239 17.62 5.13 -18.04
C PHE A 239 17.63 5.77 -19.43
N GLU A 240 16.98 5.09 -20.38
CA GLU A 240 16.80 5.60 -21.73
C GLU A 240 15.30 5.64 -22.07
N MET A 241 14.81 6.77 -22.56
CA MET A 241 13.38 6.96 -22.83
C MET A 241 13.15 7.90 -24.00
N ALA A 242 12.06 7.69 -24.75
CA ALA A 242 11.72 8.49 -25.92
C ALA A 242 11.11 9.84 -25.56
N ASP A 243 11.41 10.86 -26.36
CA ASP A 243 10.69 12.12 -26.39
C ASP A 243 9.39 12.02 -27.20
N SER A 244 8.70 13.14 -27.37
CA SER A 244 7.44 13.20 -28.12
C SER A 244 7.60 12.89 -29.63
N LEU A 245 8.80 13.02 -30.17
CA LEU A 245 9.15 12.72 -31.57
C LEU A 245 9.65 11.27 -31.74
N GLY A 246 9.85 10.54 -30.65
CA GLY A 246 10.39 9.18 -30.65
C GLY A 246 11.93 9.11 -30.62
N VAL A 247 12.58 10.23 -30.38
CA VAL A 247 14.04 10.26 -30.19
C VAL A 247 14.37 9.76 -28.79
N MET A 248 15.33 8.82 -28.71
CA MET A 248 15.77 8.26 -27.43
C MET A 248 16.78 9.16 -26.76
N HIS A 249 16.59 9.39 -25.46
CA HIS A 249 17.45 10.20 -24.60
C HIS A 249 17.83 9.42 -23.36
N LYS A 250 19.10 9.55 -22.93
CA LYS A 250 19.56 9.01 -21.65
C LYS A 250 19.58 10.10 -20.60
N LEU A 251 19.22 9.77 -19.35
CA LEU A 251 19.36 10.73 -18.26
C LEU A 251 20.82 11.18 -18.09
N SER A 252 21.78 10.28 -18.35
CA SER A 252 23.22 10.58 -18.31
C SER A 252 23.63 11.71 -19.24
N ASP A 253 22.96 11.90 -20.40
CA ASP A 253 23.30 12.96 -21.35
C ASP A 253 23.09 14.35 -20.71
N TYR A 254 22.08 14.49 -19.88
CA TYR A 254 21.74 15.73 -19.17
C TYR A 254 22.56 15.93 -17.90
N VAL A 255 22.77 14.85 -17.13
CA VAL A 255 23.55 14.90 -15.87
C VAL A 255 25.01 15.26 -16.15
N GLN A 256 25.60 14.70 -17.22
CA GLN A 256 27.00 14.97 -17.58
C GLN A 256 27.20 16.36 -18.20
N ALA A 257 26.22 16.87 -18.94
CA ALA A 257 26.29 18.17 -19.59
C ALA A 257 26.07 19.33 -18.63
N ASN A 258 25.42 19.11 -17.50
CA ASN A 258 24.98 20.19 -16.60
C ASN A 258 25.59 20.05 -15.19
N LYS A 259 25.61 21.16 -14.44
CA LYS A 259 26.05 21.14 -13.03
C LYS A 259 25.00 20.54 -12.10
N VAL A 260 23.71 20.76 -12.42
CA VAL A 260 22.55 20.32 -11.66
C VAL A 260 21.49 19.81 -12.62
N THR A 261 20.94 18.64 -12.36
CA THR A 261 19.79 18.10 -13.10
C THR A 261 18.64 17.83 -12.15
N ILE A 262 17.45 18.31 -12.48
CA ILE A 262 16.20 17.93 -11.83
C ILE A 262 15.52 16.89 -12.71
N LEU A 263 15.32 15.68 -12.18
CA LEU A 263 14.40 14.71 -12.75
C LEU A 263 13.01 14.96 -12.16
N ASP A 264 12.04 15.32 -13.02
CA ASP A 264 10.66 15.66 -12.63
C ASP A 264 9.67 14.61 -13.15
N CYS A 265 9.07 13.82 -12.26
CA CYS A 265 8.04 12.84 -12.60
C CYS A 265 6.65 13.49 -12.43
N TRP A 266 5.91 13.55 -13.53
CA TRP A 266 4.63 14.24 -13.61
C TRP A 266 3.64 13.55 -14.55
N ALA A 267 2.43 14.10 -14.75
CA ALA A 267 1.52 13.67 -15.78
C ALA A 267 0.52 14.78 -16.14
N SER A 268 -0.04 14.73 -17.34
CA SER A 268 -1.04 15.70 -17.82
C SER A 268 -2.33 15.70 -16.97
N TRP A 269 -2.72 14.56 -16.45
CA TRP A 269 -3.88 14.36 -15.57
C TRP A 269 -3.61 14.70 -14.11
N CYS A 270 -2.34 14.93 -13.72
CA CYS A 270 -1.95 15.21 -12.35
C CYS A 270 -2.15 16.71 -12.00
N GLY A 271 -3.24 17.05 -11.34
CA GLY A 271 -3.53 18.43 -10.91
C GLY A 271 -2.43 19.06 -10.06
N PRO A 272 -1.96 18.41 -8.97
CA PRO A 272 -0.85 18.92 -8.16
C PRO A 272 0.44 19.12 -8.94
N CYS A 273 0.78 18.23 -9.91
CA CYS A 273 1.95 18.40 -10.77
C CYS A 273 1.85 19.67 -11.60
N ARG A 274 0.70 19.89 -12.25
CA ARG A 274 0.45 21.09 -13.04
C ARG A 274 0.52 22.37 -12.21
N ALA A 275 0.10 22.31 -10.94
CA ALA A 275 0.24 23.42 -10.00
C ALA A 275 1.69 23.74 -9.62
N LEU A 276 2.60 22.75 -9.68
CA LEU A 276 4.04 22.91 -9.42
C LEU A 276 4.80 23.50 -10.61
N MET A 277 4.35 23.29 -11.86
CA MET A 277 5.06 23.71 -13.08
C MET A 277 5.40 25.20 -13.12
N PRO A 278 4.56 26.16 -12.66
CA PRO A 278 4.96 27.58 -12.62
C PRO A 278 6.17 27.85 -11.71
N GLU A 279 6.37 27.08 -10.64
CA GLU A 279 7.55 27.18 -9.79
C GLU A 279 8.77 26.63 -10.52
N LEU A 280 8.69 25.47 -11.14
CA LEU A 280 9.77 24.86 -11.91
C LEU A 280 10.18 25.75 -13.09
N LYS A 281 9.22 26.39 -13.78
CA LYS A 281 9.55 27.38 -14.85
C LYS A 281 10.36 28.56 -14.32
N ARG A 282 10.02 29.10 -13.14
CA ARG A 282 10.80 30.18 -12.53
C ARG A 282 12.20 29.70 -12.14
N VAL A 283 12.32 28.50 -11.58
CA VAL A 283 13.62 27.90 -11.24
C VAL A 283 14.45 27.68 -12.51
N TYR A 284 13.84 27.14 -13.56
CA TYR A 284 14.51 26.94 -14.85
C TYR A 284 15.03 28.26 -15.43
N ALA A 285 14.20 29.27 -15.54
CA ALA A 285 14.59 30.59 -16.06
C ALA A 285 15.69 31.26 -15.24
N GLU A 286 15.76 31.03 -13.93
CA GLU A 286 16.75 31.64 -13.03
C GLU A 286 18.11 30.93 -13.07
N TYR A 287 18.13 29.59 -13.30
CA TYR A 287 19.35 28.79 -13.11
C TYR A 287 19.82 28.05 -14.36
N HIS A 288 19.05 28.01 -15.45
CA HIS A 288 19.40 27.25 -16.67
C HIS A 288 20.75 27.71 -17.23
N ASP A 289 20.93 29.02 -17.43
CA ASP A 289 22.20 29.59 -17.94
C ASP A 289 23.37 29.43 -16.96
N LYS A 290 23.09 29.05 -15.71
CA LYS A 290 24.10 28.77 -14.68
C LYS A 290 24.45 27.29 -14.60
N GLY A 291 23.79 26.43 -15.41
CA GLY A 291 24.08 25.02 -15.53
C GLY A 291 23.02 24.10 -14.86
N LEU A 292 21.78 24.55 -14.74
CA LEU A 292 20.65 23.71 -14.36
C LEU A 292 19.93 23.16 -15.60
N GLU A 293 19.58 21.88 -15.57
CA GLU A 293 18.63 21.28 -16.53
C GLU A 293 17.49 20.59 -15.80
N ILE A 294 16.34 20.49 -16.45
CA ILE A 294 15.19 19.70 -15.99
C ILE A 294 14.89 18.63 -17.04
N VAL A 295 14.72 17.40 -16.58
CA VAL A 295 14.27 16.27 -17.40
C VAL A 295 12.91 15.84 -16.88
N GLY A 296 11.85 16.11 -17.63
CA GLY A 296 10.48 15.72 -17.29
C GLY A 296 10.19 14.29 -17.74
N VAL A 297 9.73 13.41 -16.84
CA VAL A 297 9.26 12.08 -17.18
C VAL A 297 7.76 12.02 -16.95
N SER A 298 7.01 11.81 -18.03
CA SER A 298 5.55 11.76 -18.00
C SER A 298 5.03 10.36 -17.70
N PHE A 299 4.14 10.27 -16.72
CA PHE A 299 3.37 9.08 -16.35
C PHE A 299 2.01 9.01 -17.08
N ASP A 300 1.97 9.52 -18.30
CA ASP A 300 0.79 9.43 -19.15
C ASP A 300 0.72 8.07 -19.87
N LYS A 301 -0.51 7.61 -20.18
CA LYS A 301 -0.78 6.54 -21.17
C LYS A 301 -1.12 7.10 -22.53
N ASP A 302 -1.71 8.30 -22.55
CA ASP A 302 -2.13 8.98 -23.77
C ASP A 302 -1.07 9.99 -24.21
N LYS A 303 -0.39 9.66 -25.31
CA LYS A 303 0.63 10.50 -25.92
C LYS A 303 0.09 11.88 -26.32
N ASN A 304 -1.13 11.95 -26.83
CA ASN A 304 -1.71 13.22 -27.29
C ASN A 304 -2.05 14.14 -26.12
N ALA A 305 -2.58 13.59 -25.01
CA ALA A 305 -2.85 14.35 -23.80
C ALA A 305 -1.56 14.90 -23.19
N TRP A 306 -0.50 14.10 -23.12
CA TRP A 306 0.82 14.51 -22.68
C TRP A 306 1.39 15.67 -23.51
N ILE A 307 1.47 15.50 -24.86
CA ILE A 307 2.00 16.52 -25.76
C ILE A 307 1.16 17.80 -25.70
N LYS A 308 -0.17 17.68 -25.68
CA LYS A 308 -1.08 18.82 -25.57
C LYS A 308 -0.83 19.61 -24.28
N CYS A 309 -0.69 18.92 -23.14
CA CYS A 309 -0.45 19.54 -21.85
C CYS A 309 0.90 20.24 -21.81
N THR A 310 1.97 19.60 -22.29
CA THR A 310 3.32 20.18 -22.38
C THR A 310 3.32 21.49 -23.17
N LYS A 311 2.66 21.50 -24.34
CA LYS A 311 2.52 22.70 -25.18
C LYS A 311 1.68 23.78 -24.52
N GLN A 312 0.54 23.43 -23.93
CA GLN A 312 -0.34 24.41 -23.27
C GLN A 312 0.31 25.09 -22.07
N MET A 313 1.18 24.38 -21.36
CA MET A 313 1.91 24.91 -20.20
C MET A 313 3.23 25.58 -20.61
N ASP A 314 3.61 25.50 -21.89
CA ASP A 314 4.86 26.08 -22.41
C ASP A 314 6.06 25.68 -21.54
N LEU A 315 6.30 24.38 -21.42
CA LEU A 315 7.38 23.82 -20.61
C LEU A 315 8.66 23.75 -21.45
N PRO A 316 9.74 24.49 -21.09
CA PRO A 316 10.88 24.70 -22.00
C PRO A 316 11.93 23.59 -21.98
N TRP A 317 11.85 22.62 -21.08
CA TRP A 317 12.81 21.51 -20.95
C TRP A 317 12.34 20.24 -21.68
N VAL A 318 13.22 19.24 -21.73
CA VAL A 318 12.92 17.95 -22.36
C VAL A 318 11.86 17.18 -21.59
N HIS A 319 10.97 16.52 -22.33
CA HIS A 319 9.94 15.65 -21.78
C HIS A 319 9.99 14.28 -22.41
N LEU A 320 10.10 13.25 -21.57
CA LEU A 320 10.23 11.85 -21.96
C LEU A 320 9.03 11.05 -21.44
N SER A 321 8.67 9.96 -22.10
CA SER A 321 7.64 9.03 -21.63
C SER A 321 7.74 7.67 -22.30
N ASP A 322 7.54 6.59 -21.53
CA ASP A 322 7.34 5.23 -22.05
C ASP A 322 5.86 4.87 -22.20
N LEU A 323 4.95 5.81 -21.87
CA LEU A 323 3.49 5.69 -21.91
C LEU A 323 2.91 4.54 -21.07
N LYS A 324 3.65 4.11 -20.04
CA LYS A 324 3.25 2.99 -19.16
C LYS A 324 2.60 3.42 -17.84
N CYS A 325 2.40 4.70 -17.61
CA CYS A 325 1.79 5.23 -16.38
C CYS A 325 2.54 4.77 -15.12
N TRP A 326 1.85 4.09 -14.20
CA TRP A 326 2.48 3.57 -12.96
C TRP A 326 3.45 2.41 -13.19
N GLU A 327 3.47 1.81 -14.37
CA GLU A 327 4.46 0.82 -14.80
C GLU A 327 5.67 1.46 -15.51
N CYS A 328 5.77 2.79 -15.49
CA CYS A 328 6.90 3.55 -16.02
C CYS A 328 8.21 3.07 -15.40
N GLU A 329 9.23 2.82 -16.23
CA GLU A 329 10.55 2.32 -15.79
C GLU A 329 11.13 3.18 -14.66
N VAL A 330 11.11 4.50 -14.81
CA VAL A 330 11.61 5.45 -13.80
C VAL A 330 10.84 5.32 -12.48
N GLY A 331 9.51 5.13 -12.58
CA GLY A 331 8.65 4.90 -11.42
C GLY A 331 9.04 3.65 -10.64
N LEU A 332 9.28 2.55 -11.35
CA LEU A 332 9.67 1.26 -10.76
C LEU A 332 11.08 1.31 -10.16
N VAL A 333 12.04 1.90 -10.89
CA VAL A 333 13.45 1.97 -10.48
C VAL A 333 13.64 2.78 -9.21
N TYR A 334 12.94 3.91 -9.09
CA TYR A 334 13.03 4.80 -7.93
C TYR A 334 11.92 4.60 -6.89
N GLY A 335 11.03 3.64 -7.09
CA GLY A 335 9.90 3.37 -6.18
C GLY A 335 8.93 4.55 -6.08
N VAL A 336 8.67 5.26 -7.19
CA VAL A 336 7.75 6.40 -7.23
C VAL A 336 6.31 5.88 -7.19
N ASN A 337 5.62 6.13 -6.09
CA ASN A 337 4.23 5.70 -5.85
C ASN A 337 3.24 6.87 -5.77
N GLY A 338 3.69 8.05 -6.10
CA GLY A 338 2.89 9.28 -6.16
C GLY A 338 3.64 10.37 -6.89
N ILE A 339 2.90 11.17 -7.66
CA ILE A 339 3.40 12.36 -8.37
C ILE A 339 2.63 13.60 -7.89
N PRO A 340 3.26 14.79 -7.85
CA PRO A 340 4.60 15.11 -8.37
C PRO A 340 5.72 14.47 -7.55
N PHE A 341 6.81 14.07 -8.22
CA PHE A 341 8.01 13.58 -7.58
C PHE A 341 9.24 14.14 -8.30
N THR A 342 10.23 14.66 -7.54
CA THR A 342 11.45 15.23 -8.11
C THR A 342 12.68 14.65 -7.45
N LEU A 343 13.76 14.46 -8.26
CA LEU A 343 15.11 14.20 -7.77
C LEU A 343 16.04 15.33 -8.19
N LEU A 344 16.90 15.79 -7.28
CA LEU A 344 17.97 16.74 -7.55
C LEU A 344 19.29 15.98 -7.62
N ILE A 345 20.00 16.07 -8.76
CA ILE A 345 21.22 15.32 -9.08
C ILE A 345 22.33 16.30 -9.42
N ASP A 346 23.52 16.15 -8.84
CA ASP A 346 24.68 16.94 -9.19
C ASP A 346 25.44 16.36 -10.40
N ARG A 347 26.43 17.09 -10.92
CA ARG A 347 27.22 16.70 -12.09
C ARG A 347 28.02 15.41 -11.93
N ASN A 348 28.27 14.98 -10.68
CA ASN A 348 28.93 13.70 -10.37
C ASN A 348 27.92 12.53 -10.37
N GLY A 349 26.65 12.83 -10.62
CA GLY A 349 25.56 11.88 -10.58
C GLY A 349 25.11 11.51 -9.18
N ILE A 350 25.42 12.33 -8.17
CA ILE A 350 25.01 12.08 -6.78
C ILE A 350 23.69 12.77 -6.50
N ILE A 351 22.74 12.02 -5.98
CA ILE A 351 21.43 12.53 -5.55
C ILE A 351 21.61 13.44 -4.34
N GLN A 352 21.21 14.68 -4.46
CA GLN A 352 21.31 15.70 -3.42
C GLN A 352 20.01 15.86 -2.61
N GLY A 353 18.88 15.32 -3.13
CA GLY A 353 17.62 15.29 -2.43
C GLY A 353 16.45 14.91 -3.35
N CYS A 354 15.30 14.69 -2.74
CA CYS A 354 14.05 14.42 -3.45
C CYS A 354 12.92 15.29 -2.88
N ASN A 355 11.94 15.60 -3.74
CA ASN A 355 10.75 16.40 -3.40
C ASN A 355 11.09 17.72 -2.68
N LEU A 356 12.13 18.40 -3.14
CA LEU A 356 12.49 19.72 -2.67
C LEU A 356 11.63 20.78 -3.38
N HIS A 357 11.09 21.73 -2.64
CA HIS A 357 10.21 22.79 -3.14
C HIS A 357 10.56 24.15 -2.51
N GLY A 358 10.18 25.24 -3.18
CA GLY A 358 10.31 26.59 -2.68
C GLY A 358 11.75 26.96 -2.33
N LYS A 359 11.93 27.54 -1.16
CA LYS A 359 13.25 27.96 -0.67
C LYS A 359 14.25 26.81 -0.55
N LYS A 360 13.80 25.61 -0.12
CA LYS A 360 14.68 24.45 0.04
C LYS A 360 15.28 23.98 -1.29
N LEU A 361 14.49 23.99 -2.37
CA LEU A 361 14.97 23.65 -3.71
C LEU A 361 16.03 24.65 -4.18
N ARG A 362 15.73 25.96 -4.06
CA ARG A 362 16.67 27.02 -4.46
C ARG A 362 17.98 26.94 -3.70
N THR A 363 17.94 26.83 -2.37
CA THR A 363 19.15 26.69 -1.54
C THR A 363 19.96 25.47 -1.96
N ALA A 364 19.35 24.33 -2.21
CA ALA A 364 20.07 23.13 -2.64
C ALA A 364 20.72 23.30 -4.03
N ILE A 365 20.04 23.96 -4.98
CA ILE A 365 20.59 24.28 -6.30
C ILE A 365 21.82 25.21 -6.13
N GLU A 366 21.69 26.28 -5.36
CA GLU A 366 22.78 27.25 -5.12
C GLU A 366 23.99 26.60 -4.47
N GLU A 367 23.80 25.72 -3.48
CA GLU A 367 24.87 24.95 -2.84
C GLU A 367 25.64 24.06 -3.83
N ILE A 368 24.93 23.48 -4.84
CA ILE A 368 25.59 22.67 -5.87
C ILE A 368 26.31 23.54 -6.89
N LEU A 369 25.70 24.65 -7.33
CA LEU A 369 26.27 25.55 -8.31
C LEU A 369 27.53 26.29 -7.79
N ALA A 370 27.66 26.44 -6.47
CA ALA A 370 28.78 27.05 -5.82
C ALA A 370 30.02 26.16 -5.73
N LYS A 371 29.88 24.86 -5.97
CA LYS A 371 30.99 23.88 -6.00
C LYS A 371 31.60 23.74 -7.39
#